data_f034fb46534bb20ace739a5ef5d7ac14
#
_entry.id   f034fb46534bb20ace739a5ef5d7ac14
#
_cell.length_a   1.000
_cell.length_b   1.000
_cell.length_c   1.000
_cell.angle_alpha   90.00
_cell.angle_beta   90.00
_cell.angle_gamma   90.00
#
_symmetry.space_group_name_H-M   'P 1'
#
loop_
_entity.id
_entity.type
_entity.pdbx_description
1 polymer ?
#
loop_
_entity_poly.entity_id
_entity_poly.type
_entity_poly.pdbx_seq_one_letter_code
_entity_poly.pdbx_strand_id
1 'polypeptide(L)'
;MEPPAAAAAPAPAVRGGSGAPARSVGPASSGSAASAGAEPADLAVVGAGPAGLAAAVTAAGLGLRVAVLDAGDRPGGQYYRHPAPGLGAARPEALHHGWAEFATREAALREHAAAGRITYLPLHHVWTVTPCEGGWTLHAVAGHAPDERAAAVTARAVLIATGAYERQLPFPGWTLPGVVGAGGAQAMLKGGLVLPGKRVVVAGSGPLLLAVAGSLAAAGATVPAVVEAAAYTAYAGRLPVLLRNPGKLVEAAVHGGALARYHVRLLTRHAVTQAHGTGRIEAVTVARLDRDWRPLPGTARRIPCDALAVGHGLVPQLELATALGCATRPGPDGAVALEVDAVQRTTVPGIWSAGETGGIGGAQLALTEGELAAHSVAAALRPGQPAPGSDRHVTRLARRRARLRAFADAMGAAHRPGEGWTGWLRDDTVVCRCEEVRVGRIREAAEDLGARDARTVKLLTRAGMGWCQGRMCGPAVAALAGQEPTADRRPFSCPVPLRDLAELPATDR
;
A
#
# COMPACT_ATOMS: atom_id res chain seq x y z
N MET A 1 -24.55 37.26 -40.44
CA MET A 1 -25.84 36.56 -40.23
C MET A 1 -25.52 35.34 -39.39
N GLU A 2 -25.55 35.51 -38.07
CA GLU A 2 -25.34 34.44 -37.07
C GLU A 2 -26.64 33.60 -36.94
N PRO A 3 -26.55 32.29 -36.74
CA PRO A 3 -27.71 31.51 -36.36
C PRO A 3 -27.94 31.56 -34.83
N PRO A 4 -29.17 31.44 -34.33
CA PRO A 4 -29.53 31.64 -32.95
C PRO A 4 -29.18 30.46 -32.02
N ALA A 5 -28.89 30.79 -30.80
CA ALA A 5 -28.60 29.89 -29.70
C ALA A 5 -29.81 28.97 -29.37
N ALA A 6 -29.57 27.68 -29.28
CA ALA A 6 -30.56 26.68 -28.83
C ALA A 6 -30.64 26.69 -27.28
N ALA A 7 -31.87 26.90 -26.78
CA ALA A 7 -32.20 26.92 -25.36
C ALA A 7 -32.10 25.50 -24.77
N ALA A 8 -31.45 25.36 -23.62
CA ALA A 8 -31.38 24.14 -22.82
C ALA A 8 -32.72 23.84 -22.12
N ALA A 9 -33.21 22.61 -22.24
CA ALA A 9 -34.39 22.11 -21.56
C ALA A 9 -34.12 21.87 -20.06
N PRO A 10 -35.09 22.10 -19.15
CA PRO A 10 -34.91 21.89 -17.72
C PRO A 10 -34.99 20.39 -17.34
N ALA A 11 -34.18 20.01 -16.35
CA ALA A 11 -34.14 18.67 -15.77
C ALA A 11 -35.46 18.34 -15.04
N PRO A 12 -35.89 17.05 -14.99
CA PRO A 12 -37.14 16.66 -14.32
C PRO A 12 -36.99 16.72 -12.80
N ALA A 13 -38.03 17.25 -12.13
CA ALA A 13 -38.16 17.37 -10.70
C ALA A 13 -38.36 15.98 -10.04
N VAL A 14 -37.56 15.67 -9.03
CA VAL A 14 -37.70 14.50 -8.18
C VAL A 14 -38.85 14.76 -7.19
N ARG A 15 -39.90 13.97 -7.25
CA ARG A 15 -41.02 14.01 -6.29
C ARG A 15 -40.56 13.44 -4.94
N GLY A 16 -40.71 14.22 -3.88
CA GLY A 16 -40.48 13.79 -2.51
C GLY A 16 -41.52 12.78 -2.06
N GLY A 17 -41.05 11.61 -1.62
CA GLY A 17 -41.84 10.63 -0.87
C GLY A 17 -41.62 10.90 0.62
N SER A 18 -42.71 11.16 1.36
CA SER A 18 -42.73 11.27 2.82
C SER A 18 -42.53 9.90 3.44
N GLY A 19 -41.35 9.61 3.95
CA GLY A 19 -41.04 8.43 4.76
C GLY A 19 -40.77 8.86 6.22
N ALA A 20 -41.33 8.15 7.17
CA ALA A 20 -41.26 8.38 8.61
C ALA A 20 -39.81 8.42 9.12
N PRO A 21 -39.53 9.11 10.26
CA PRO A 21 -38.16 9.29 10.74
C PRO A 21 -37.62 7.96 11.28
N ALA A 22 -36.53 7.50 10.63
CA ALA A 22 -35.71 6.43 11.16
C ALA A 22 -35.10 6.88 12.49
N ARG A 23 -35.26 6.08 13.54
CA ARG A 23 -34.63 6.29 14.84
C ARG A 23 -33.13 6.41 14.65
N SER A 24 -32.57 7.56 15.01
CA SER A 24 -31.15 7.81 15.10
C SER A 24 -30.54 6.85 16.13
N VAL A 25 -29.75 5.88 15.65
CA VAL A 25 -28.78 5.22 16.51
C VAL A 25 -27.75 6.28 16.84
N GLY A 26 -27.73 6.71 18.09
CA GLY A 26 -26.79 7.72 18.57
C GLY A 26 -25.35 7.31 18.27
N PRO A 27 -24.44 8.26 18.03
CA PRO A 27 -23.04 7.97 17.84
C PRO A 27 -22.53 7.23 19.07
N ALA A 28 -21.89 6.09 18.86
CA ALA A 28 -21.10 5.43 19.89
C ALA A 28 -20.16 6.49 20.47
N SER A 29 -20.15 6.59 21.80
CA SER A 29 -19.43 7.57 22.59
C SER A 29 -18.08 7.90 21.97
N SER A 30 -17.91 9.15 21.54
CA SER A 30 -16.64 9.74 21.10
C SER A 30 -15.60 9.48 22.19
N GLY A 31 -14.66 8.57 21.91
CA GLY A 31 -13.50 8.38 22.76
C GLY A 31 -12.80 9.73 22.93
N SER A 32 -12.80 10.23 24.15
CA SER A 32 -12.06 11.39 24.60
C SER A 32 -10.64 11.35 24.03
N ALA A 33 -10.16 12.50 23.55
CA ALA A 33 -8.76 12.74 23.29
C ALA A 33 -7.93 12.11 24.43
N ALA A 34 -6.93 11.29 24.11
CA ALA A 34 -6.07 10.66 25.11
C ALA A 34 -5.49 11.78 25.98
N SER A 35 -6.04 11.92 27.19
CA SER A 35 -5.69 12.98 28.12
C SER A 35 -4.24 12.82 28.56
N ALA A 36 -3.53 13.91 28.72
CA ALA A 36 -2.27 14.00 29.48
C ALA A 36 -2.52 13.42 30.90
N GLY A 37 -2.20 12.12 31.09
CA GLY A 37 -2.47 11.39 32.34
C GLY A 37 -2.79 9.91 32.16
N ALA A 38 -3.01 9.41 30.93
CA ALA A 38 -3.18 7.98 30.70
C ALA A 38 -1.80 7.29 30.81
N GLU A 39 -1.75 6.16 31.54
CA GLU A 39 -0.53 5.35 31.61
C GLU A 39 -0.03 4.95 30.22
N PRO A 40 1.28 5.04 29.95
CA PRO A 40 1.86 4.67 28.66
C PRO A 40 1.50 3.23 28.28
N ALA A 41 1.16 3.00 27.02
CA ALA A 41 1.03 1.64 26.49
C ALA A 41 2.39 0.92 26.55
N ASP A 42 2.37 -0.42 26.67
CA ASP A 42 3.62 -1.19 26.52
C ASP A 42 4.08 -1.17 25.06
N LEU A 43 3.13 -1.27 24.13
CA LEU A 43 3.39 -1.29 22.69
C LEU A 43 2.38 -0.38 21.94
N ALA A 44 2.90 0.53 21.13
CA ALA A 44 2.11 1.20 20.09
C ALA A 44 2.33 0.52 18.73
N VAL A 45 1.25 0.19 18.03
CA VAL A 45 1.26 -0.41 16.69
C VAL A 45 0.74 0.62 15.71
N VAL A 46 1.54 0.97 14.70
CA VAL A 46 1.16 1.90 13.64
C VAL A 46 0.72 1.13 12.41
N GLY A 47 -0.58 1.10 12.16
CA GLY A 47 -1.24 0.37 11.09
C GLY A 47 -1.92 -0.93 11.55
N ALA A 48 -3.21 -1.08 11.27
CA ALA A 48 -4.03 -2.27 11.57
C ALA A 48 -4.20 -3.18 10.33
N GLY A 49 -3.22 -3.22 9.44
CA GLY A 49 -3.11 -4.21 8.37
C GLY A 49 -2.79 -5.60 8.93
N PRO A 50 -2.56 -6.62 8.05
CA PRO A 50 -2.30 -7.99 8.50
C PRO A 50 -1.19 -8.10 9.56
N ALA A 51 -0.07 -7.39 9.39
CA ALA A 51 1.05 -7.42 10.34
C ALA A 51 0.69 -6.78 11.68
N GLY A 52 0.14 -5.57 11.67
CA GLY A 52 -0.21 -4.86 12.89
C GLY A 52 -1.33 -5.52 13.67
N LEU A 53 -2.35 -6.06 12.97
CA LEU A 53 -3.43 -6.81 13.59
C LEU A 53 -2.93 -8.09 14.28
N ALA A 54 -2.07 -8.85 13.59
CA ALA A 54 -1.45 -10.04 14.19
C ALA A 54 -0.59 -9.68 15.41
N ALA A 55 0.22 -8.62 15.29
CA ALA A 55 1.07 -8.17 16.39
C ALA A 55 0.25 -7.70 17.61
N ALA A 56 -0.78 -6.88 17.38
CA ALA A 56 -1.59 -6.33 18.47
C ALA A 56 -2.31 -7.42 19.27
N VAL A 57 -2.98 -8.35 18.56
CA VAL A 57 -3.70 -9.47 19.21
C VAL A 57 -2.72 -10.38 19.95
N THR A 58 -1.58 -10.71 19.35
CA THR A 58 -0.56 -11.54 19.99
C THR A 58 0.05 -10.85 21.22
N ALA A 59 0.42 -9.58 21.11
CA ALA A 59 0.99 -8.82 22.22
C ALA A 59 0.01 -8.70 23.41
N ALA A 60 -1.26 -8.43 23.14
CA ALA A 60 -2.31 -8.40 24.16
C ALA A 60 -2.56 -9.79 24.79
N GLY A 61 -2.48 -10.87 24.00
CA GLY A 61 -2.52 -12.25 24.49
C GLY A 61 -1.32 -12.61 25.38
N LEU A 62 -0.17 -11.96 25.15
CA LEU A 62 1.03 -12.06 26.01
C LEU A 62 0.96 -11.13 27.23
N GLY A 63 -0.17 -10.42 27.44
CA GLY A 63 -0.43 -9.57 28.61
C GLY A 63 0.14 -8.15 28.48
N LEU A 64 0.53 -7.69 27.29
CA LEU A 64 0.92 -6.29 27.07
C LEU A 64 -0.30 -5.41 26.87
N ARG A 65 -0.21 -4.14 27.32
CA ARG A 65 -1.17 -3.08 26.98
C ARG A 65 -0.77 -2.50 25.62
N VAL A 66 -1.68 -2.56 24.66
CA VAL A 66 -1.40 -2.21 23.26
C VAL A 66 -2.28 -1.04 22.81
N ALA A 67 -1.67 -0.03 22.20
CA ALA A 67 -2.37 1.00 21.45
C ALA A 67 -2.19 0.73 19.94
N VAL A 68 -3.28 0.66 19.17
CA VAL A 68 -3.25 0.46 17.73
C VAL A 68 -3.78 1.72 17.06
N LEU A 69 -2.92 2.40 16.28
CA LEU A 69 -3.28 3.59 15.52
C LEU A 69 -3.36 3.23 14.04
N ASP A 70 -4.50 3.47 13.41
CA ASP A 70 -4.69 3.20 11.98
C ASP A 70 -5.32 4.41 11.27
N ALA A 71 -4.77 4.78 10.12
CA ALA A 71 -5.33 5.84 9.30
C ALA A 71 -6.67 5.47 8.64
N GLY A 72 -6.99 4.19 8.56
CA GLY A 72 -8.26 3.69 8.08
C GLY A 72 -9.37 3.74 9.14
N ASP A 73 -10.61 3.68 8.68
CA ASP A 73 -11.80 3.62 9.54
C ASP A 73 -12.03 2.24 10.16
N ARG A 74 -11.40 1.19 9.59
CA ARG A 74 -11.59 -0.22 9.98
C ARG A 74 -10.28 -1.02 9.88
N PRO A 75 -10.12 -2.07 10.73
CA PRO A 75 -8.95 -2.93 10.66
C PRO A 75 -8.92 -3.77 9.38
N GLY A 76 -7.74 -4.27 9.02
CA GLY A 76 -7.53 -5.13 7.86
C GLY A 76 -6.62 -4.51 6.79
N GLY A 77 -6.40 -3.20 6.83
CA GLY A 77 -5.55 -2.47 5.90
C GLY A 77 -5.99 -2.64 4.44
N GLN A 78 -5.04 -2.63 3.50
CA GLN A 78 -5.36 -2.74 2.07
C GLN A 78 -5.74 -4.18 1.66
N TYR A 79 -5.16 -5.19 2.31
CA TYR A 79 -5.38 -6.57 1.93
C TYR A 79 -6.79 -7.06 2.28
N TYR A 80 -7.25 -6.78 3.51
CA TYR A 80 -8.59 -7.14 3.98
C TYR A 80 -9.58 -5.98 3.89
N ARG A 81 -9.34 -4.99 3.03
CA ARG A 81 -10.29 -3.91 2.75
C ARG A 81 -11.64 -4.49 2.36
N HIS A 82 -12.70 -4.11 3.05
CA HIS A 82 -14.05 -4.64 2.88
C HIS A 82 -15.10 -3.52 2.90
N PRO A 83 -16.31 -3.77 2.34
CA PRO A 83 -17.35 -2.77 2.27
C PRO A 83 -17.84 -2.34 3.65
N ALA A 84 -18.24 -1.07 3.77
CA ALA A 84 -18.95 -0.60 4.98
C ALA A 84 -20.25 -1.38 5.17
N PRO A 85 -20.68 -1.68 6.42
CA PRO A 85 -21.94 -2.34 6.68
C PRO A 85 -23.14 -1.67 6.01
N GLY A 86 -23.14 -0.33 5.91
CA GLY A 86 -24.19 0.45 5.26
C GLY A 86 -24.29 0.26 3.73
N LEU A 87 -23.28 -0.35 3.07
CA LEU A 87 -23.34 -0.68 1.64
C LEU A 87 -24.11 -1.98 1.35
N GLY A 88 -24.55 -2.72 2.39
CA GLY A 88 -25.42 -3.89 2.22
C GLY A 88 -24.80 -5.04 1.43
N ALA A 89 -23.46 -5.23 1.49
CA ALA A 89 -22.80 -6.36 0.84
C ALA A 89 -23.31 -7.68 1.44
N ALA A 90 -23.94 -8.53 0.63
CA ALA A 90 -24.50 -9.80 1.08
C ALA A 90 -23.43 -10.81 1.52
N ARG A 91 -22.26 -10.79 0.87
CA ARG A 91 -21.14 -11.72 1.12
C ARG A 91 -19.79 -11.02 0.97
N PRO A 92 -19.41 -10.12 1.91
CA PRO A 92 -18.12 -9.40 1.83
C PRO A 92 -16.91 -10.34 1.88
N GLU A 93 -17.06 -11.52 2.52
CA GLU A 93 -16.05 -12.57 2.60
C GLU A 93 -15.66 -13.13 1.21
N ALA A 94 -16.58 -13.16 0.25
CA ALA A 94 -16.34 -13.66 -1.10
C ALA A 94 -15.32 -12.83 -1.90
N LEU A 95 -15.03 -11.60 -1.47
CA LEU A 95 -14.05 -10.72 -2.08
C LEU A 95 -12.62 -11.02 -1.64
N HIS A 96 -12.40 -11.97 -0.72
CA HIS A 96 -11.11 -12.18 -0.05
C HIS A 96 -10.69 -13.64 0.01
N HIS A 97 -9.40 -13.88 -0.17
CA HIS A 97 -8.76 -15.11 0.29
C HIS A 97 -8.38 -15.00 1.77
N GLY A 98 -8.65 -16.06 2.55
CA GLY A 98 -8.28 -16.08 3.97
C GLY A 98 -9.14 -15.18 4.87
N TRP A 99 -10.38 -14.91 4.48
CA TRP A 99 -11.31 -14.11 5.30
C TRP A 99 -11.51 -14.66 6.71
N ALA A 100 -11.62 -15.98 6.88
CA ALA A 100 -11.79 -16.59 8.20
C ALA A 100 -10.63 -16.24 9.15
N GLU A 101 -9.40 -16.18 8.64
CA GLU A 101 -8.22 -15.77 9.42
C GLU A 101 -8.29 -14.31 9.87
N PHE A 102 -8.79 -13.43 9.00
CA PHE A 102 -9.06 -12.03 9.34
C PHE A 102 -10.17 -11.91 10.39
N ALA A 103 -11.32 -12.56 10.16
CA ALA A 103 -12.46 -12.51 11.06
C ALA A 103 -12.10 -12.98 12.48
N THR A 104 -11.29 -14.04 12.59
CA THR A 104 -10.79 -14.52 13.89
C THR A 104 -9.94 -13.46 14.60
N ARG A 105 -9.03 -12.78 13.89
CA ARG A 105 -8.18 -11.74 14.48
C ARG A 105 -8.96 -10.47 14.81
N GLU A 106 -9.93 -10.11 13.97
CA GLU A 106 -10.81 -8.98 14.24
C GLU A 106 -11.68 -9.23 15.48
N ALA A 107 -12.21 -10.44 15.64
CA ALA A 107 -12.94 -10.83 16.84
C ALA A 107 -12.05 -10.76 18.09
N ALA A 108 -10.82 -11.27 18.01
CA ALA A 108 -9.85 -11.19 19.10
C ALA A 108 -9.45 -9.75 19.42
N LEU A 109 -9.30 -8.88 18.40
CA LEU A 109 -9.06 -7.45 18.61
C LEU A 109 -10.20 -6.83 19.45
N ARG A 110 -11.45 -7.10 19.08
CA ARG A 110 -12.63 -6.60 19.82
C ARG A 110 -12.70 -7.15 21.26
N GLU A 111 -12.41 -8.44 21.44
CA GLU A 111 -12.36 -9.06 22.77
C GLU A 111 -11.29 -8.41 23.65
N HIS A 112 -10.07 -8.24 23.14
CA HIS A 112 -9.01 -7.58 23.87
C HIS A 112 -9.30 -6.09 24.13
N ALA A 113 -9.99 -5.40 23.22
CA ALA A 113 -10.41 -4.02 23.41
C ALA A 113 -11.48 -3.94 24.52
N ALA A 114 -12.47 -4.81 24.51
CA ALA A 114 -13.48 -4.88 25.57
C ALA A 114 -12.89 -5.21 26.95
N ALA A 115 -11.79 -5.98 26.98
CA ALA A 115 -11.03 -6.29 28.20
C ALA A 115 -10.03 -5.18 28.60
N GLY A 116 -9.96 -4.06 27.90
CA GLY A 116 -9.05 -2.94 28.19
C GLY A 116 -7.57 -3.22 27.89
N ARG A 117 -7.24 -4.32 27.19
CA ARG A 117 -5.87 -4.68 26.84
C ARG A 117 -5.41 -4.05 25.53
N ILE A 118 -6.35 -3.74 24.62
CA ILE A 118 -6.10 -3.01 23.38
C ILE A 118 -6.91 -1.72 23.36
N THR A 119 -6.26 -0.61 23.05
CA THR A 119 -6.92 0.63 22.65
C THR A 119 -6.80 0.75 21.13
N TYR A 120 -7.91 0.53 20.41
CA TYR A 120 -7.94 0.68 18.96
C TYR A 120 -8.38 2.09 18.59
N LEU A 121 -7.53 2.80 17.83
CA LEU A 121 -7.69 4.18 17.41
C LEU A 121 -7.77 4.26 15.87
N PRO A 122 -8.96 4.05 15.29
CA PRO A 122 -9.18 4.26 13.86
C PRO A 122 -9.12 5.74 13.51
N LEU A 123 -8.89 6.05 12.22
CA LEU A 123 -8.77 7.43 11.71
C LEU A 123 -7.67 8.24 12.41
N HIS A 124 -6.61 7.58 12.87
CA HIS A 124 -5.43 8.21 13.46
C HIS A 124 -4.25 8.08 12.51
N HIS A 125 -3.92 9.15 11.82
CA HIS A 125 -2.80 9.20 10.89
C HIS A 125 -1.53 9.67 11.61
N VAL A 126 -0.69 8.73 12.00
CA VAL A 126 0.60 9.02 12.67
C VAL A 126 1.53 9.70 11.68
N TRP A 127 2.02 10.88 12.03
CA TRP A 127 2.87 11.69 11.16
C TRP A 127 4.29 11.87 11.68
N THR A 128 4.54 11.70 12.99
CA THR A 128 5.88 11.64 13.58
C THR A 128 5.87 10.85 14.88
N VAL A 129 7.04 10.39 15.27
CA VAL A 129 7.31 9.74 16.57
C VAL A 129 8.52 10.42 17.17
N THR A 130 8.42 10.80 18.43
CA THR A 130 9.50 11.47 19.17
C THR A 130 9.87 10.68 20.42
N PRO A 131 11.14 10.67 20.83
CA PRO A 131 11.51 10.07 22.10
C PRO A 131 10.89 10.84 23.28
N CYS A 132 10.54 10.11 24.33
CA CYS A 132 10.12 10.68 25.61
C CYS A 132 10.72 9.87 26.77
N GLU A 133 10.52 10.31 28.00
CA GLU A 133 10.99 9.58 29.17
C GLU A 133 10.39 8.18 29.21
N GLY A 134 11.22 7.17 29.16
CA GLY A 134 10.85 5.76 29.20
C GLY A 134 10.25 5.18 27.90
N GLY A 135 10.29 5.90 26.77
CA GLY A 135 9.74 5.38 25.50
C GLY A 135 9.58 6.40 24.39
N TRP A 136 8.41 6.42 23.79
CA TRP A 136 8.10 7.13 22.56
C TRP A 136 6.73 7.81 22.63
N THR A 137 6.62 9.01 22.07
CA THR A 137 5.34 9.69 21.80
C THR A 137 5.04 9.64 20.31
N LEU A 138 3.89 9.07 19.95
CA LEU A 138 3.38 9.03 18.60
C LEU A 138 2.41 10.21 18.42
N HIS A 139 2.69 11.10 17.49
CA HIS A 139 1.84 12.22 17.14
C HIS A 139 1.01 11.87 15.91
N ALA A 140 -0.29 12.07 15.98
CA ALA A 140 -1.24 11.74 14.94
C ALA A 140 -2.23 12.89 14.68
N VAL A 141 -2.79 12.90 13.49
CA VAL A 141 -4.00 13.63 13.14
C VAL A 141 -5.16 12.65 13.22
N ALA A 142 -6.16 12.95 14.05
CA ALA A 142 -7.34 12.11 14.27
C ALA A 142 -8.58 12.70 13.61
N GLY A 143 -9.37 11.86 12.94
CA GLY A 143 -10.62 12.25 12.29
C GLY A 143 -10.50 12.49 10.79
N HIS A 144 -11.51 13.11 10.22
CA HIS A 144 -11.57 13.53 8.81
C HIS A 144 -11.66 15.04 8.71
N ALA A 145 -11.07 15.63 7.65
CA ALA A 145 -11.26 17.03 7.34
C ALA A 145 -12.77 17.36 7.18
N PRO A 146 -13.28 18.51 7.69
CA PRO A 146 -12.52 19.58 8.37
C PRO A 146 -12.33 19.38 9.89
N ASP A 147 -12.87 18.29 10.49
CA ASP A 147 -12.95 18.07 11.94
C ASP A 147 -11.71 17.33 12.48
N GLU A 148 -10.60 17.39 11.76
CA GLU A 148 -9.33 16.83 12.19
C GLU A 148 -8.80 17.52 13.45
N ARG A 149 -8.22 16.73 14.36
CA ARG A 149 -7.60 17.22 15.60
C ARG A 149 -6.26 16.53 15.87
N ALA A 150 -5.37 17.21 16.54
CA ALA A 150 -4.15 16.63 17.05
C ALA A 150 -4.45 15.53 18.08
N ALA A 151 -3.68 14.45 18.04
CA ALA A 151 -3.72 13.36 19.00
C ALA A 151 -2.30 12.87 19.28
N ALA A 152 -2.07 12.41 20.52
CA ALA A 152 -0.80 11.86 20.93
C ALA A 152 -1.00 10.59 21.77
N VAL A 153 -0.13 9.61 21.58
CA VAL A 153 -0.11 8.35 22.33
C VAL A 153 1.32 8.07 22.79
N THR A 154 1.50 7.75 24.07
CA THR A 154 2.80 7.35 24.60
C THR A 154 2.89 5.83 24.74
N ALA A 155 4.06 5.27 24.41
CA ALA A 155 4.33 3.84 24.53
C ALA A 155 5.81 3.55 24.81
N ARG A 156 6.08 2.43 25.48
CA ARG A 156 7.45 1.96 25.75
C ARG A 156 8.16 1.42 24.51
N ALA A 157 7.40 0.85 23.57
CA ALA A 157 7.89 0.30 22.32
C ALA A 157 6.96 0.67 21.17
N VAL A 158 7.49 0.74 19.94
CA VAL A 158 6.72 1.03 18.72
C VAL A 158 6.93 -0.07 17.69
N LEU A 159 5.85 -0.56 17.10
CA LEU A 159 5.85 -1.42 15.93
C LEU A 159 5.34 -0.65 14.70
N ILE A 160 6.19 -0.49 13.70
CA ILE A 160 5.85 0.12 12.42
C ILE A 160 5.32 -0.97 11.47
N ALA A 161 4.02 -0.90 11.15
CA ALA A 161 3.30 -1.80 10.26
C ALA A 161 2.52 -1.02 9.19
N THR A 162 3.11 0.07 8.68
CA THR A 162 2.49 1.04 7.78
C THR A 162 2.19 0.50 6.38
N GLY A 163 2.74 -0.67 6.03
CA GLY A 163 2.44 -1.33 4.77
C GLY A 163 3.21 -0.77 3.57
N ALA A 164 2.53 -0.68 2.43
CA ALA A 164 3.12 -0.26 1.16
C ALA A 164 2.08 0.44 0.28
N TYR A 165 2.55 1.17 -0.72
CA TYR A 165 1.76 1.76 -1.80
C TYR A 165 2.22 1.24 -3.16
N GLU A 166 1.41 1.45 -4.21
CA GLU A 166 1.72 0.94 -5.54
C GLU A 166 2.87 1.69 -6.19
N ARG A 167 3.77 0.93 -6.82
CA ARG A 167 4.80 1.49 -7.70
C ARG A 167 4.15 1.95 -9.00
N GLN A 168 4.33 3.22 -9.33
CA GLN A 168 3.89 3.78 -10.59
C GLN A 168 5.08 3.96 -11.54
N LEU A 169 4.94 3.41 -12.74
CA LEU A 169 5.81 3.71 -13.87
C LEU A 169 4.97 4.50 -14.87
N PRO A 170 5.27 5.78 -15.10
CA PRO A 170 4.50 6.60 -16.05
C PRO A 170 4.68 6.12 -17.50
N PHE A 171 3.68 6.38 -18.32
CA PHE A 171 3.68 6.17 -19.76
C PHE A 171 2.72 7.20 -20.42
N PRO A 172 2.84 7.50 -21.71
CA PRO A 172 1.94 8.43 -22.39
C PRO A 172 0.47 8.12 -22.14
N GLY A 173 -0.30 9.09 -21.64
CA GLY A 173 -1.74 8.96 -21.37
C GLY A 173 -2.11 8.28 -20.05
N TRP A 174 -1.16 7.93 -19.18
CA TRP A 174 -1.47 7.27 -17.89
C TRP A 174 -2.27 8.14 -16.90
N THR A 175 -2.38 9.43 -17.17
CA THR A 175 -3.17 10.37 -16.37
C THR A 175 -4.62 10.53 -16.85
N LEU A 176 -5.00 9.87 -17.94
CA LEU A 176 -6.39 9.92 -18.44
C LEU A 176 -7.37 9.36 -17.39
N PRO A 177 -8.54 9.97 -17.22
CA PRO A 177 -9.64 9.40 -16.46
C PRO A 177 -9.95 7.97 -16.91
N GLY A 178 -10.09 7.04 -15.95
CA GLY A 178 -10.26 5.60 -16.19
C GLY A 178 -8.94 4.82 -16.12
N VAL A 179 -7.77 5.49 -16.05
CA VAL A 179 -6.51 4.83 -15.67
C VAL A 179 -6.37 4.88 -14.16
N VAL A 180 -6.36 3.72 -13.51
CA VAL A 180 -6.28 3.56 -12.05
C VAL A 180 -5.15 2.58 -11.69
N GLY A 181 -4.67 2.64 -10.46
CA GLY A 181 -3.76 1.62 -9.94
C GLY A 181 -4.44 0.25 -9.85
N ALA A 182 -3.69 -0.84 -9.97
CA ALA A 182 -4.23 -2.19 -9.87
C ALA A 182 -4.82 -2.46 -8.47
N GLY A 183 -4.11 -2.06 -7.39
CA GLY A 183 -4.63 -2.07 -6.03
C GLY A 183 -5.76 -1.06 -5.84
N GLY A 184 -5.71 0.09 -6.54
CA GLY A 184 -6.79 1.06 -6.58
C GLY A 184 -8.09 0.45 -7.13
N ALA A 185 -8.03 -0.30 -8.23
CA ALA A 185 -9.17 -1.03 -8.78
C ALA A 185 -9.73 -2.07 -7.80
N GLN A 186 -8.85 -2.79 -7.09
CA GLN A 186 -9.28 -3.68 -6.00
C GLN A 186 -9.91 -2.92 -4.84
N ALA A 187 -9.37 -1.77 -4.47
CA ALA A 187 -9.91 -0.95 -3.39
C ALA A 187 -11.31 -0.42 -3.72
N MET A 188 -11.55 -0.02 -4.97
CA MET A 188 -12.89 0.36 -5.47
C MET A 188 -13.87 -0.80 -5.33
N LEU A 189 -13.48 -2.00 -5.76
CA LEU A 189 -14.34 -3.19 -5.71
C LEU A 189 -14.56 -3.64 -4.25
N LYS A 190 -13.51 -3.83 -3.47
CA LYS A 190 -13.59 -4.39 -2.12
C LYS A 190 -14.17 -3.40 -1.10
N GLY A 191 -13.87 -2.11 -1.23
CA GLY A 191 -14.34 -1.08 -0.30
C GLY A 191 -15.67 -0.45 -0.69
N GLY A 192 -15.89 -0.24 -1.99
CA GLY A 192 -17.03 0.50 -2.51
C GLY A 192 -18.02 -0.31 -3.36
N LEU A 193 -17.74 -1.60 -3.64
CA LEU A 193 -18.51 -2.45 -4.56
C LEU A 193 -18.65 -1.84 -5.96
N VAL A 194 -17.64 -1.09 -6.39
CA VAL A 194 -17.61 -0.34 -7.67
C VAL A 194 -16.55 -0.91 -8.59
N LEU A 195 -16.89 -1.12 -9.85
CA LEU A 195 -15.94 -1.45 -10.92
C LEU A 195 -15.36 -0.17 -11.54
N PRO A 196 -14.04 -0.14 -11.88
CA PRO A 196 -13.44 1.01 -12.55
C PRO A 196 -13.99 1.25 -13.97
N GLY A 197 -14.55 0.22 -14.60
CA GLY A 197 -15.15 0.25 -15.91
C GLY A 197 -15.81 -1.07 -16.25
N LYS A 198 -16.46 -1.13 -17.43
CA LYS A 198 -17.09 -2.36 -17.94
C LYS A 198 -16.09 -3.25 -18.69
N ARG A 199 -15.10 -2.65 -19.37
CA ARG A 199 -14.06 -3.34 -20.15
C ARG A 199 -12.69 -2.91 -19.67
N VAL A 200 -12.12 -3.69 -18.75
CA VAL A 200 -10.91 -3.33 -18.00
C VAL A 200 -9.70 -4.11 -18.48
N VAL A 201 -8.68 -3.45 -18.99
CA VAL A 201 -7.36 -4.05 -19.18
C VAL A 201 -6.62 -4.02 -17.85
N VAL A 202 -6.01 -5.14 -17.46
CA VAL A 202 -5.14 -5.22 -16.27
C VAL A 202 -3.70 -5.33 -16.73
N ALA A 203 -2.81 -4.45 -16.29
CA ALA A 203 -1.44 -4.38 -16.80
C ALA A 203 -0.41 -4.10 -15.71
N GLY A 204 0.85 -4.43 -15.98
CA GLY A 204 1.97 -4.10 -15.09
C GLY A 204 2.93 -5.25 -14.87
N SER A 205 3.34 -5.48 -13.62
CA SER A 205 4.21 -6.61 -13.26
C SER A 205 3.90 -7.11 -11.85
N GLY A 206 3.74 -8.43 -11.75
CA GLY A 206 3.60 -9.11 -10.47
C GLY A 206 2.27 -9.86 -10.27
N PRO A 207 2.24 -10.77 -9.29
CA PRO A 207 1.12 -11.69 -9.08
C PRO A 207 -0.19 -11.00 -8.68
N LEU A 208 -0.13 -9.76 -8.19
CA LEU A 208 -1.31 -8.95 -7.86
C LEU A 208 -2.23 -8.79 -9.09
N LEU A 209 -1.67 -8.71 -10.30
CA LEU A 209 -2.44 -8.56 -11.53
C LEU A 209 -3.43 -9.71 -11.75
N LEU A 210 -3.02 -10.94 -11.43
CA LEU A 210 -3.88 -12.13 -11.59
C LEU A 210 -5.08 -12.07 -10.62
N ALA A 211 -4.83 -11.67 -9.38
CA ALA A 211 -5.86 -11.51 -8.36
C ALA A 211 -6.84 -10.37 -8.73
N VAL A 212 -6.32 -9.23 -9.22
CA VAL A 212 -7.13 -8.09 -9.68
C VAL A 212 -8.01 -8.52 -10.86
N ALA A 213 -7.44 -9.14 -11.89
CA ALA A 213 -8.17 -9.57 -13.07
C ALA A 213 -9.28 -10.58 -12.74
N GLY A 214 -8.97 -11.57 -11.89
CA GLY A 214 -9.93 -12.56 -11.44
C GLY A 214 -11.09 -11.93 -10.64
N SER A 215 -10.78 -11.00 -9.73
CA SER A 215 -11.78 -10.33 -8.90
C SER A 215 -12.69 -9.41 -9.74
N LEU A 216 -12.14 -8.64 -10.68
CA LEU A 216 -12.92 -7.76 -11.57
C LEU A 216 -13.81 -8.58 -12.50
N ALA A 217 -13.27 -9.67 -13.07
CA ALA A 217 -14.05 -10.56 -13.93
C ALA A 217 -15.19 -11.26 -13.17
N ALA A 218 -14.92 -11.71 -11.94
CA ALA A 218 -15.94 -12.30 -11.06
C ALA A 218 -17.04 -11.30 -10.67
N ALA A 219 -16.70 -10.01 -10.60
CA ALA A 219 -17.65 -8.93 -10.33
C ALA A 219 -18.37 -8.42 -11.59
N GLY A 220 -18.18 -9.05 -12.76
CA GLY A 220 -18.92 -8.78 -14.00
C GLY A 220 -18.21 -7.85 -14.98
N ALA A 221 -16.96 -7.45 -14.75
CA ALA A 221 -16.20 -6.73 -15.76
C ALA A 221 -15.71 -7.68 -16.87
N THR A 222 -15.69 -7.21 -18.11
CA THR A 222 -14.97 -7.88 -19.20
C THR A 222 -13.48 -7.54 -19.06
N VAL A 223 -12.63 -8.55 -18.87
CA VAL A 223 -11.18 -8.37 -18.83
C VAL A 223 -10.54 -8.97 -20.10
N PRO A 224 -10.27 -8.16 -21.15
CA PRO A 224 -9.78 -8.67 -22.44
C PRO A 224 -8.36 -9.24 -22.34
N ALA A 225 -7.53 -8.71 -21.44
CA ALA A 225 -6.18 -9.20 -21.22
C ALA A 225 -5.63 -8.81 -19.85
N VAL A 226 -4.77 -9.67 -19.30
CA VAL A 226 -3.73 -9.33 -18.34
C VAL A 226 -2.44 -9.15 -19.11
N VAL A 227 -1.81 -7.99 -19.00
CA VAL A 227 -0.57 -7.61 -19.68
C VAL A 227 0.56 -7.60 -18.64
N GLU A 228 1.32 -8.69 -18.58
CA GLU A 228 2.41 -8.90 -17.63
C GLU A 228 3.76 -8.59 -18.27
N ALA A 229 4.49 -7.63 -17.72
CA ALA A 229 5.79 -7.22 -18.24
C ALA A 229 6.89 -8.26 -18.01
N ALA A 230 6.85 -8.98 -16.89
CA ALA A 230 7.83 -9.99 -16.58
C ALA A 230 7.69 -11.26 -17.42
N ALA A 231 8.78 -12.00 -17.53
CA ALA A 231 8.82 -13.33 -18.12
C ALA A 231 8.76 -14.39 -17.00
N TYR A 232 7.78 -15.29 -17.04
CA TYR A 232 7.69 -16.37 -16.05
C TYR A 232 8.86 -17.36 -16.12
N THR A 233 9.65 -17.33 -17.21
CA THR A 233 10.94 -18.06 -17.28
C THR A 233 11.95 -17.58 -16.23
N ALA A 234 11.79 -16.38 -15.65
CA ALA A 234 12.60 -15.89 -14.55
C ALA A 234 12.50 -16.74 -13.27
N TYR A 235 11.46 -17.57 -13.17
CA TYR A 235 11.31 -18.53 -12.07
C TYR A 235 12.12 -19.81 -12.21
N ALA A 236 12.61 -20.15 -13.39
CA ALA A 236 13.30 -21.43 -13.64
C ALA A 236 14.50 -21.64 -12.69
N GLY A 237 15.32 -20.61 -12.46
CA GLY A 237 16.45 -20.65 -11.53
C GLY A 237 16.07 -20.66 -10.04
N ARG A 238 14.75 -20.56 -9.69
CA ARG A 238 14.23 -20.46 -8.32
C ARG A 238 13.31 -21.61 -7.93
N LEU A 239 13.31 -22.68 -8.73
CA LEU A 239 12.46 -23.84 -8.53
C LEU A 239 12.52 -24.43 -7.10
N PRO A 240 13.69 -24.57 -6.44
CA PRO A 240 13.74 -25.08 -5.06
C PRO A 240 12.97 -24.21 -4.05
N VAL A 241 12.94 -22.89 -4.25
CA VAL A 241 12.19 -21.97 -3.38
C VAL A 241 10.69 -22.11 -3.61
N LEU A 242 10.27 -22.29 -4.87
CA LEU A 242 8.87 -22.51 -5.23
C LEU A 242 8.34 -23.80 -4.63
N LEU A 243 9.08 -24.91 -4.75
CA LEU A 243 8.71 -26.23 -4.23
C LEU A 243 8.61 -26.27 -2.70
N ARG A 244 9.39 -25.43 -1.99
CA ARG A 244 9.27 -25.29 -0.53
C ARG A 244 8.02 -24.52 -0.08
N ASN A 245 7.27 -23.93 -1.02
CA ASN A 245 6.07 -23.13 -0.76
C ASN A 245 4.85 -23.66 -1.55
N PRO A 246 4.42 -24.93 -1.36
CA PRO A 246 3.36 -25.55 -2.17
C PRO A 246 2.02 -24.79 -2.10
N GLY A 247 1.69 -24.16 -0.98
CA GLY A 247 0.50 -23.32 -0.85
C GLY A 247 0.48 -22.16 -1.83
N LYS A 248 1.65 -21.62 -2.21
CA LYS A 248 1.76 -20.55 -3.23
C LYS A 248 1.54 -21.07 -4.65
N LEU A 249 1.90 -22.32 -4.92
CA LEU A 249 1.59 -22.97 -6.20
C LEU A 249 0.08 -23.21 -6.33
N VAL A 250 -0.59 -23.62 -5.25
CA VAL A 250 -2.06 -23.74 -5.22
C VAL A 250 -2.72 -22.38 -5.45
N GLU A 251 -2.25 -21.33 -4.79
CA GLU A 251 -2.76 -19.95 -4.99
C GLU A 251 -2.61 -19.52 -6.47
N ALA A 252 -1.45 -19.78 -7.08
CA ALA A 252 -1.22 -19.51 -8.50
C ALA A 252 -2.17 -20.30 -9.41
N ALA A 253 -2.41 -21.58 -9.09
CA ALA A 253 -3.35 -22.44 -9.83
C ALA A 253 -4.79 -21.94 -9.72
N VAL A 254 -5.23 -21.48 -8.55
CA VAL A 254 -6.55 -20.87 -8.35
C VAL A 254 -6.72 -19.61 -9.21
N HIS A 255 -5.72 -18.73 -9.21
CA HIS A 255 -5.77 -17.53 -10.07
C HIS A 255 -5.75 -17.88 -11.56
N GLY A 256 -4.92 -18.87 -11.97
CA GLY A 256 -4.89 -19.35 -13.35
C GLY A 256 -6.24 -19.96 -13.77
N GLY A 257 -6.87 -20.73 -12.90
CA GLY A 257 -8.21 -21.28 -13.12
C GLY A 257 -9.28 -20.20 -13.24
N ALA A 258 -9.20 -19.14 -12.44
CA ALA A 258 -10.10 -18.00 -12.57
C ALA A 258 -9.94 -17.29 -13.94
N LEU A 259 -8.71 -17.06 -14.39
CA LEU A 259 -8.45 -16.45 -15.69
C LEU A 259 -9.01 -17.34 -16.83
N ALA A 260 -8.79 -18.66 -16.75
CA ALA A 260 -9.35 -19.61 -17.74
C ALA A 260 -10.88 -19.60 -17.75
N ARG A 261 -11.52 -19.62 -16.57
CA ARG A 261 -12.98 -19.58 -16.42
C ARG A 261 -13.61 -18.33 -17.08
N TYR A 262 -12.95 -17.18 -16.95
CA TYR A 262 -13.45 -15.91 -17.50
C TYR A 262 -12.83 -15.57 -18.87
N HIS A 263 -12.15 -16.51 -19.54
CA HIS A 263 -11.50 -16.35 -20.85
C HIS A 263 -10.55 -15.14 -20.92
N VAL A 264 -9.87 -14.82 -19.81
CA VAL A 264 -8.91 -13.73 -19.73
C VAL A 264 -7.58 -14.14 -20.37
N ARG A 265 -7.12 -13.41 -21.37
CA ARG A 265 -5.83 -13.67 -22.03
C ARG A 265 -4.69 -13.17 -21.17
N LEU A 266 -3.69 -14.02 -20.91
CA LEU A 266 -2.45 -13.63 -20.24
C LEU A 266 -1.35 -13.38 -21.29
N LEU A 267 -0.83 -12.16 -21.33
CA LEU A 267 0.21 -11.71 -22.23
C LEU A 267 1.49 -11.44 -21.43
N THR A 268 2.38 -12.42 -21.37
CA THR A 268 3.67 -12.29 -20.69
C THR A 268 4.72 -11.61 -21.58
N ARG A 269 5.67 -10.89 -20.99
CA ARG A 269 6.65 -10.07 -21.70
C ARG A 269 5.99 -9.00 -22.58
N HIS A 270 4.91 -8.41 -22.09
CA HIS A 270 4.22 -7.32 -22.75
C HIS A 270 3.96 -6.19 -21.74
N ALA A 271 3.95 -4.95 -22.21
CA ALA A 271 3.54 -3.81 -21.40
C ALA A 271 2.55 -2.92 -22.15
N VAL A 272 1.74 -2.18 -21.40
CA VAL A 272 1.03 -1.03 -21.90
C VAL A 272 2.03 0.11 -22.02
N THR A 273 2.30 0.55 -23.24
CA THR A 273 3.24 1.63 -23.55
C THR A 273 2.57 2.97 -23.82
N GLN A 274 1.26 2.97 -24.01
CA GLN A 274 0.46 4.18 -24.20
C GLN A 274 -1.02 3.91 -23.90
N ALA A 275 -1.69 4.86 -23.24
CA ALA A 275 -3.14 4.95 -23.16
C ALA A 275 -3.65 6.02 -24.14
N HIS A 276 -4.82 5.77 -24.75
CA HIS A 276 -5.44 6.61 -25.76
C HIS A 276 -6.84 7.03 -25.33
N GLY A 277 -7.24 8.23 -25.71
CA GLY A 277 -8.59 8.76 -25.52
C GLY A 277 -8.60 10.29 -25.51
N THR A 278 -9.79 10.85 -25.69
CA THR A 278 -10.05 12.27 -25.56
C THR A 278 -10.89 12.50 -24.31
N GLY A 279 -10.28 13.00 -23.24
CA GLY A 279 -10.97 13.24 -21.95
C GLY A 279 -11.10 12.00 -21.06
N ARG A 280 -11.08 10.78 -21.57
CA ARG A 280 -11.04 9.50 -20.84
C ARG A 280 -10.34 8.43 -21.66
N ILE A 281 -9.96 7.34 -21.01
CA ILE A 281 -9.37 6.21 -21.72
C ILE A 281 -10.40 5.51 -22.63
N GLU A 282 -9.97 5.16 -23.85
CA GLU A 282 -10.75 4.42 -24.86
C GLU A 282 -10.03 3.18 -25.36
N ALA A 283 -8.69 3.16 -25.27
CA ALA A 283 -7.86 2.04 -25.66
C ALA A 283 -6.47 2.14 -25.06
N VAL A 284 -5.73 1.03 -25.10
CA VAL A 284 -4.30 0.98 -24.77
C VAL A 284 -3.49 0.41 -25.93
N THR A 285 -2.25 0.88 -26.12
CA THR A 285 -1.26 0.21 -26.94
C THR A 285 -0.45 -0.74 -26.08
N VAL A 286 -0.41 -2.01 -26.47
CA VAL A 286 0.38 -3.07 -25.83
C VAL A 286 1.49 -3.49 -26.78
N ALA A 287 2.73 -3.56 -26.29
CA ALA A 287 3.88 -4.01 -27.05
C ALA A 287 4.59 -5.18 -26.34
N ARG A 288 5.20 -6.07 -27.13
CA ARG A 288 6.09 -7.11 -26.59
C ARG A 288 7.40 -6.48 -26.17
N LEU A 289 7.99 -6.99 -25.05
CA LEU A 289 9.22 -6.50 -24.46
C LEU A 289 10.39 -7.46 -24.67
N ASP A 290 11.60 -6.89 -24.79
CA ASP A 290 12.84 -7.62 -24.59
C ASP A 290 13.12 -7.89 -23.09
N ARG A 291 14.33 -8.37 -22.76
CA ARG A 291 14.71 -8.69 -21.37
C ARG A 291 14.84 -7.44 -20.48
N ASP A 292 15.17 -6.31 -21.09
CA ASP A 292 15.38 -5.03 -20.39
C ASP A 292 14.12 -4.15 -20.39
N TRP A 293 12.98 -4.71 -20.82
CA TRP A 293 11.70 -4.02 -20.95
C TRP A 293 11.63 -2.97 -22.08
N ARG A 294 12.52 -3.06 -23.10
CA ARG A 294 12.39 -2.23 -24.29
C ARG A 294 11.33 -2.82 -25.23
N PRO A 295 10.41 -2.02 -25.78
CA PRO A 295 9.42 -2.49 -26.73
C PRO A 295 10.06 -3.00 -28.01
N LEU A 296 9.69 -4.19 -28.45
CA LEU A 296 10.13 -4.75 -29.73
C LEU A 296 9.40 -4.09 -30.90
N PRO A 297 10.12 -3.59 -31.93
CA PRO A 297 9.51 -2.97 -33.10
C PRO A 297 8.49 -3.89 -33.79
N GLY A 298 7.42 -3.32 -34.33
CA GLY A 298 6.38 -4.06 -35.07
C GLY A 298 5.44 -4.93 -34.23
N THR A 299 5.58 -4.95 -32.89
CA THR A 299 4.74 -5.78 -32.03
C THR A 299 3.59 -5.02 -31.36
N ALA A 300 3.54 -3.71 -31.53
CA ALA A 300 2.53 -2.85 -30.96
C ALA A 300 1.13 -3.18 -31.50
N ARG A 301 0.16 -3.34 -30.59
CA ARG A 301 -1.25 -3.56 -30.92
C ARG A 301 -2.15 -2.76 -29.99
N ARG A 302 -3.28 -2.33 -30.53
CA ARG A 302 -4.29 -1.58 -29.76
C ARG A 302 -5.33 -2.53 -29.18
N ILE A 303 -5.67 -2.35 -27.89
CA ILE A 303 -6.75 -3.07 -27.21
C ILE A 303 -7.76 -2.02 -26.72
N PRO A 304 -9.02 -2.06 -27.21
CA PRO A 304 -10.08 -1.18 -26.72
C PRO A 304 -10.43 -1.49 -25.26
N CYS A 305 -10.61 -0.44 -24.45
CA CYS A 305 -11.03 -0.55 -23.05
C CYS A 305 -11.62 0.79 -22.58
N ASP A 306 -12.44 0.76 -21.55
CA ASP A 306 -12.98 1.95 -20.88
C ASP A 306 -12.34 2.17 -19.49
N ALA A 307 -11.49 1.23 -19.05
CA ALA A 307 -10.61 1.39 -17.89
C ALA A 307 -9.31 0.58 -18.05
N LEU A 308 -8.25 1.07 -17.40
CA LEU A 308 -6.96 0.39 -17.25
C LEU A 308 -6.61 0.31 -15.76
N ALA A 309 -6.45 -0.90 -15.24
CA ALA A 309 -5.89 -1.15 -13.90
C ALA A 309 -4.41 -1.49 -14.06
N VAL A 310 -3.50 -0.59 -13.65
CA VAL A 310 -2.06 -0.75 -13.88
C VAL A 310 -1.26 -0.71 -12.59
N GLY A 311 -0.34 -1.66 -12.40
CA GLY A 311 0.55 -1.73 -11.23
C GLY A 311 1.84 -2.49 -11.52
N HIS A 312 2.96 -1.93 -11.09
CA HIS A 312 4.30 -2.50 -11.33
C HIS A 312 4.96 -2.96 -10.03
N GLY A 313 4.18 -3.59 -9.16
CA GLY A 313 4.58 -3.98 -7.83
C GLY A 313 4.24 -2.92 -6.77
N LEU A 314 4.83 -3.08 -5.59
CA LEU A 314 4.60 -2.23 -4.43
C LEU A 314 5.91 -1.58 -3.98
N VAL A 315 5.80 -0.49 -3.21
CA VAL A 315 6.91 0.21 -2.56
C VAL A 315 6.62 0.29 -1.07
N PRO A 316 7.51 -0.15 -0.20
CA PRO A 316 7.35 -0.04 1.24
C PRO A 316 7.13 1.41 1.70
N GLN A 317 6.23 1.61 2.65
CA GLN A 317 6.01 2.92 3.27
C GLN A 317 6.98 3.11 4.43
N LEU A 318 8.06 3.86 4.21
CA LEU A 318 9.21 3.94 5.11
C LEU A 318 9.35 5.26 5.85
N GLU A 319 8.59 6.28 5.49
CA GLU A 319 8.81 7.67 5.90
C GLU A 319 8.88 7.84 7.41
N LEU A 320 7.99 7.15 8.15
CA LEU A 320 8.00 7.19 9.62
C LEU A 320 9.28 6.57 10.21
N ALA A 321 9.70 5.44 9.67
CA ALA A 321 10.88 4.74 10.14
C ALA A 321 12.19 5.47 9.78
N THR A 322 12.27 6.03 8.58
CA THR A 322 13.46 6.78 8.14
C THR A 322 13.60 8.12 8.87
N ALA A 323 12.48 8.76 9.25
CA ALA A 323 12.48 9.93 10.12
C ALA A 323 13.06 9.62 11.52
N LEU A 324 12.84 8.39 12.01
CA LEU A 324 13.43 7.89 13.27
C LEU A 324 14.89 7.46 13.13
N GLY A 325 15.47 7.48 11.94
CA GLY A 325 16.86 7.04 11.71
C GLY A 325 17.02 5.53 11.51
N CYS A 326 15.95 4.77 11.31
CA CYS A 326 16.05 3.35 11.00
C CYS A 326 16.82 3.12 9.71
N ALA A 327 17.76 2.18 9.70
CA ALA A 327 18.55 1.83 8.53
C ALA A 327 17.66 1.13 7.48
N THR A 328 18.05 1.29 6.22
CA THR A 328 17.38 0.72 5.07
C THR A 328 18.34 -0.10 4.22
N ARG A 329 17.81 -1.04 3.46
CA ARG A 329 18.55 -1.87 2.51
C ARG A 329 17.85 -1.92 1.15
N PRO A 330 18.58 -2.15 0.04
CA PRO A 330 17.93 -2.41 -1.24
C PRO A 330 17.17 -3.73 -1.20
N GLY A 331 15.99 -3.75 -1.80
CA GLY A 331 15.19 -4.96 -2.01
C GLY A 331 15.46 -5.62 -3.36
N PRO A 332 15.12 -6.89 -3.51
CA PRO A 332 15.35 -7.64 -4.75
C PRO A 332 14.52 -7.13 -5.94
N ASP A 333 13.45 -6.41 -5.67
CA ASP A 333 12.55 -5.78 -6.65
C ASP A 333 12.98 -4.36 -7.05
N GLY A 334 14.15 -3.90 -6.54
CA GLY A 334 14.66 -2.54 -6.75
C GLY A 334 13.99 -1.46 -5.88
N ALA A 335 13.12 -1.83 -4.93
CA ALA A 335 12.63 -0.90 -3.92
C ALA A 335 13.54 -0.91 -2.68
N VAL A 336 13.46 0.14 -1.89
CA VAL A 336 14.12 0.21 -0.58
C VAL A 336 13.21 -0.40 0.48
N ALA A 337 13.78 -1.14 1.43
CA ALA A 337 13.09 -1.73 2.57
C ALA A 337 13.82 -1.44 3.87
N LEU A 338 13.15 -1.54 5.01
CA LEU A 338 13.81 -1.44 6.31
C LEU A 338 14.75 -2.63 6.55
N GLU A 339 15.86 -2.35 7.17
CA GLU A 339 16.72 -3.36 7.75
C GLU A 339 16.14 -3.81 9.09
N VAL A 340 15.82 -5.10 9.18
CA VAL A 340 15.30 -5.74 10.39
C VAL A 340 16.03 -7.04 10.66
N ASP A 341 16.23 -7.33 11.95
CA ASP A 341 16.84 -8.60 12.37
C ASP A 341 15.87 -9.80 12.24
N ALA A 342 16.33 -10.97 12.69
CA ALA A 342 15.56 -12.20 12.63
C ALA A 342 14.27 -12.17 13.47
N VAL A 343 14.18 -11.27 14.45
CA VAL A 343 13.03 -11.10 15.35
C VAL A 343 12.34 -9.74 15.19
N GLN A 344 12.50 -9.12 14.02
CA GLN A 344 11.80 -7.90 13.58
C GLN A 344 12.23 -6.60 14.29
N ARG A 345 13.39 -6.54 14.97
CA ARG A 345 13.95 -5.31 15.49
C ARG A 345 14.54 -4.48 14.36
N THR A 346 14.33 -3.18 14.38
CA THR A 346 15.06 -2.23 13.52
C THR A 346 16.43 -1.90 14.12
N THR A 347 17.21 -1.06 13.46
CA THR A 347 18.48 -0.55 13.98
C THR A 347 18.32 0.47 15.12
N VAL A 348 17.11 0.97 15.36
CA VAL A 348 16.78 1.90 16.44
C VAL A 348 16.20 1.12 17.63
N PRO A 349 16.84 1.16 18.81
CA PRO A 349 16.32 0.50 20.00
C PRO A 349 14.89 0.95 20.34
N GLY A 350 14.03 0.03 20.72
CA GLY A 350 12.63 0.32 21.04
C GLY A 350 11.71 0.43 19.84
N ILE A 351 12.23 0.28 18.60
CA ILE A 351 11.47 0.30 17.37
C ILE A 351 11.54 -1.06 16.67
N TRP A 352 10.40 -1.62 16.36
CA TRP A 352 10.21 -2.83 15.55
C TRP A 352 9.52 -2.51 14.24
N SER A 353 9.63 -3.42 13.28
CA SER A 353 8.88 -3.31 12.02
C SER A 353 8.42 -4.68 11.54
N ALA A 354 7.21 -4.77 10.97
CA ALA A 354 6.67 -6.01 10.44
C ALA A 354 5.79 -5.76 9.19
N GLY A 355 5.75 -6.73 8.32
CA GLY A 355 5.00 -6.69 7.07
C GLY A 355 5.76 -6.06 5.93
N GLU A 356 5.07 -5.32 5.05
CA GLU A 356 5.63 -4.84 3.80
C GLU A 356 6.78 -3.82 3.97
N THR A 357 6.91 -3.19 5.14
CA THR A 357 8.00 -2.26 5.47
C THR A 357 9.38 -2.91 5.46
N GLY A 358 9.48 -4.18 5.88
CA GLY A 358 10.71 -4.99 5.79
C GLY A 358 10.98 -5.59 4.40
N GLY A 359 10.19 -5.22 3.41
CA GLY A 359 10.19 -5.70 2.01
C GLY A 359 8.89 -6.40 1.65
N ILE A 360 8.46 -6.26 0.40
CA ILE A 360 7.18 -6.78 -0.09
C ILE A 360 7.13 -8.30 0.02
N GLY A 361 6.11 -8.83 0.71
CA GLY A 361 6.03 -10.26 1.02
C GLY A 361 4.65 -10.88 1.03
N GLY A 362 3.62 -10.06 1.05
CA GLY A 362 2.22 -10.47 1.09
C GLY A 362 1.71 -10.84 2.48
N ALA A 363 0.39 -11.00 2.58
CA ALA A 363 -0.31 -11.08 3.86
C ALA A 363 0.16 -12.22 4.79
N GLN A 364 0.47 -13.40 4.25
CA GLN A 364 0.92 -14.54 5.08
C GLN A 364 2.27 -14.27 5.77
N LEU A 365 3.18 -13.61 5.07
CA LEU A 365 4.46 -13.19 5.65
C LEU A 365 4.22 -12.08 6.68
N ALA A 366 3.40 -11.08 6.34
CA ALA A 366 3.06 -9.97 7.22
C ALA A 366 2.45 -10.45 8.54
N LEU A 367 1.50 -11.40 8.51
CA LEU A 367 0.93 -12.03 9.70
C LEU A 367 2.01 -12.72 10.55
N THR A 368 2.89 -13.50 9.92
CA THR A 368 3.96 -14.22 10.60
C THR A 368 4.97 -13.28 11.26
N GLU A 369 5.33 -12.17 10.57
CA GLU A 369 6.23 -11.16 11.07
C GLU A 369 5.60 -10.35 12.22
N GLY A 370 4.30 -10.06 12.14
CA GLY A 370 3.57 -9.41 13.23
C GLY A 370 3.55 -10.24 14.52
N GLU A 371 3.24 -11.53 14.42
CA GLU A 371 3.30 -12.46 15.56
C GLU A 371 4.72 -12.53 16.15
N LEU A 372 5.74 -12.65 15.30
CA LEU A 372 7.15 -12.73 15.71
C LEU A 372 7.61 -11.44 16.41
N ALA A 373 7.22 -10.28 15.88
CA ALA A 373 7.51 -8.98 16.48
C ALA A 373 6.88 -8.85 17.86
N ALA A 374 5.63 -9.29 18.04
CA ALA A 374 4.96 -9.24 19.36
C ALA A 374 5.71 -10.04 20.41
N HIS A 375 6.16 -11.26 20.07
CA HIS A 375 7.01 -12.07 20.98
C HIS A 375 8.34 -11.38 21.29
N SER A 376 8.98 -10.78 20.29
CA SER A 376 10.22 -10.04 20.45
C SER A 376 10.07 -8.82 21.37
N VAL A 377 8.98 -8.05 21.21
CA VAL A 377 8.64 -6.91 22.08
C VAL A 377 8.39 -7.39 23.51
N ALA A 378 7.57 -8.43 23.69
CA ALA A 378 7.27 -8.95 25.03
C ALA A 378 8.55 -9.40 25.77
N ALA A 379 9.45 -10.07 25.09
CA ALA A 379 10.73 -10.49 25.66
C ALA A 379 11.63 -9.28 26.00
N ALA A 380 11.63 -8.23 25.20
CA ALA A 380 12.42 -7.02 25.44
C ALA A 380 11.90 -6.20 26.63
N LEU A 381 10.57 -6.12 26.80
CA LEU A 381 9.94 -5.33 27.86
C LEU A 381 9.87 -6.05 29.20
N ARG A 382 10.03 -7.39 29.21
CA ARG A 382 9.97 -8.24 30.42
C ARG A 382 11.17 -9.19 30.47
N PRO A 383 12.38 -8.67 30.63
CA PRO A 383 13.57 -9.50 30.69
C PRO A 383 13.50 -10.46 31.89
N GLY A 384 13.85 -11.71 31.67
CA GLY A 384 13.85 -12.77 32.72
C GLY A 384 12.51 -13.45 32.97
N GLN A 385 11.42 -13.02 32.34
CA GLN A 385 10.17 -13.78 32.34
C GLN A 385 10.09 -14.68 31.10
N PRO A 386 9.93 -16.01 31.24
CA PRO A 386 9.68 -16.86 30.08
C PRO A 386 8.36 -16.40 29.44
N ALA A 387 8.42 -15.99 28.16
CA ALA A 387 7.22 -15.66 27.42
C ALA A 387 6.27 -16.87 27.42
N PRO A 388 5.00 -16.72 27.76
CA PRO A 388 4.03 -17.80 27.62
C PRO A 388 4.00 -18.28 26.16
N GLY A 389 4.32 -19.55 25.89
CA GLY A 389 4.26 -20.10 24.54
C GLY A 389 5.60 -20.50 23.93
N SER A 390 6.54 -20.88 24.76
CA SER A 390 7.78 -21.59 24.45
C SER A 390 8.64 -21.11 23.24
N ASP A 391 9.95 -21.19 23.40
CA ASP A 391 11.00 -21.08 22.36
C ASP A 391 10.68 -21.85 21.08
N ARG A 392 9.93 -22.97 21.20
CA ARG A 392 9.49 -23.79 20.04
C ARG A 392 8.52 -23.08 19.11
N HIS A 393 7.59 -22.27 19.64
CA HIS A 393 6.63 -21.51 18.82
C HIS A 393 7.35 -20.39 18.06
N VAL A 394 8.16 -19.62 18.76
CA VAL A 394 8.97 -18.54 18.16
C VAL A 394 9.93 -19.11 17.10
N THR A 395 10.61 -20.23 17.40
CA THR A 395 11.46 -20.92 16.41
C THR A 395 10.67 -21.36 15.17
N ARG A 396 9.45 -21.84 15.33
CA ARG A 396 8.58 -22.20 14.19
C ARG A 396 8.18 -20.98 13.36
N LEU A 397 7.83 -19.86 14.01
CA LEU A 397 7.53 -18.58 13.34
C LEU A 397 8.75 -18.09 12.57
N ALA A 398 9.94 -18.10 13.16
CA ALA A 398 11.18 -17.67 12.52
C ALA A 398 11.49 -18.51 11.27
N ARG A 399 11.34 -19.84 11.34
CA ARG A 399 11.50 -20.75 10.18
C ARG A 399 10.45 -20.50 9.09
N ARG A 400 9.19 -20.28 9.49
CA ARG A 400 8.11 -19.92 8.55
C ARG A 400 8.40 -18.59 7.88
N ARG A 401 8.79 -17.57 8.64
CA ARG A 401 9.21 -16.27 8.12
C ARG A 401 10.33 -16.41 7.10
N ALA A 402 11.43 -17.10 7.44
CA ALA A 402 12.58 -17.27 6.55
C ALA A 402 12.17 -17.92 5.21
N ARG A 403 11.31 -18.95 5.25
CA ARG A 403 10.80 -19.62 4.07
C ARG A 403 9.94 -18.69 3.20
N LEU A 404 9.01 -17.95 3.81
CA LEU A 404 8.12 -17.02 3.10
C LEU A 404 8.90 -15.81 2.55
N ARG A 405 9.90 -15.29 3.29
CA ARG A 405 10.76 -14.21 2.84
C ARG A 405 11.58 -14.63 1.61
N ALA A 406 12.18 -15.82 1.64
CA ALA A 406 12.91 -16.33 0.48
C ALA A 406 12.00 -16.45 -0.77
N PHE A 407 10.74 -16.83 -0.59
CA PHE A 407 9.76 -16.84 -1.68
C PHE A 407 9.46 -15.42 -2.17
N ALA A 408 9.21 -14.48 -1.26
CA ALA A 408 8.95 -13.08 -1.58
C ALA A 408 10.12 -12.44 -2.33
N ASP A 409 11.35 -12.71 -1.90
CA ASP A 409 12.56 -12.21 -2.54
C ASP A 409 12.73 -12.78 -3.97
N ALA A 410 12.41 -14.07 -4.16
CA ALA A 410 12.40 -14.68 -5.48
C ALA A 410 11.36 -14.05 -6.41
N MET A 411 10.16 -13.76 -5.87
CA MET A 411 9.10 -13.05 -6.60
C MET A 411 9.51 -11.63 -6.95
N GLY A 412 10.03 -10.87 -5.99
CA GLY A 412 10.49 -9.49 -6.20
C GLY A 412 11.54 -9.40 -7.30
N ALA A 413 12.55 -10.28 -7.27
CA ALA A 413 13.59 -10.32 -8.29
C ALA A 413 13.07 -10.74 -9.69
N ALA A 414 12.03 -11.60 -9.76
CA ALA A 414 11.45 -12.02 -11.03
C ALA A 414 10.60 -10.92 -11.70
N HIS A 415 10.07 -10.00 -10.91
CA HIS A 415 9.18 -8.92 -11.35
C HIS A 415 9.82 -7.51 -11.23
N ARG A 416 11.13 -7.45 -10.97
CA ARG A 416 11.86 -6.18 -10.95
C ARG A 416 11.69 -5.47 -12.31
N PRO A 417 11.30 -4.19 -12.34
CA PRO A 417 11.24 -3.41 -13.58
C PRO A 417 12.59 -3.38 -14.29
N GLY A 418 12.59 -3.66 -15.59
CA GLY A 418 13.77 -3.51 -16.43
C GLY A 418 14.05 -2.03 -16.73
N GLU A 419 15.29 -1.63 -16.88
CA GLU A 419 15.69 -0.22 -17.08
C GLU A 419 15.12 0.42 -18.35
N GLY A 420 14.82 -0.39 -19.36
CA GLY A 420 14.29 0.07 -20.64
C GLY A 420 12.87 0.65 -20.61
N TRP A 421 12.16 0.59 -19.47
CA TRP A 421 10.85 1.22 -19.36
C TRP A 421 10.89 2.75 -19.55
N THR A 422 12.01 3.40 -19.24
CA THR A 422 12.18 4.84 -19.47
C THR A 422 12.09 5.23 -20.94
N GLY A 423 12.36 4.28 -21.84
CA GLY A 423 12.19 4.44 -23.28
C GLY A 423 10.74 4.50 -23.78
N TRP A 424 9.76 4.19 -22.92
CA TRP A 424 8.33 4.37 -23.25
C TRP A 424 7.90 5.83 -23.15
N LEU A 425 8.67 6.64 -22.43
CA LEU A 425 8.35 8.02 -22.08
C LEU A 425 8.60 8.97 -23.25
N ARG A 426 7.70 9.93 -23.40
CA ARG A 426 7.82 11.10 -24.27
C ARG A 426 8.04 12.33 -23.41
N ASP A 427 8.56 13.40 -23.98
CA ASP A 427 8.83 14.64 -23.24
C ASP A 427 7.57 15.27 -22.65
N ASP A 428 6.41 15.07 -23.30
CA ASP A 428 5.10 15.52 -22.83
C ASP A 428 4.47 14.61 -21.75
N THR A 429 5.06 13.44 -21.49
CA THR A 429 4.53 12.50 -20.48
C THR A 429 4.66 13.10 -19.08
N VAL A 430 3.55 13.17 -18.35
CA VAL A 430 3.54 13.63 -16.96
C VAL A 430 4.19 12.58 -16.07
N VAL A 431 5.14 12.97 -15.24
CA VAL A 431 5.81 12.12 -14.22
C VAL A 431 5.23 12.41 -12.84
N CYS A 432 5.20 13.69 -12.45
CA CYS A 432 4.62 14.11 -11.18
C CYS A 432 3.20 14.65 -11.42
N ARG A 433 2.16 13.88 -10.99
CA ARG A 433 0.75 14.29 -11.17
C ARG A 433 0.37 15.49 -10.29
N CYS A 434 0.98 15.62 -9.10
CA CYS A 434 0.63 16.69 -8.16
C CYS A 434 1.11 18.07 -8.62
N GLU A 435 2.30 18.11 -9.25
CA GLU A 435 2.94 19.34 -9.74
C GLU A 435 2.97 19.39 -11.27
N GLU A 436 2.31 18.44 -11.95
CA GLU A 436 2.20 18.33 -13.41
C GLU A 436 3.53 18.38 -14.17
N VAL A 437 4.62 17.90 -13.51
CA VAL A 437 5.95 17.91 -14.10
C VAL A 437 6.08 16.80 -15.14
N ARG A 438 6.52 17.20 -16.34
CA ARG A 438 6.72 16.33 -17.50
C ARG A 438 8.15 15.81 -17.60
N VAL A 439 8.31 14.72 -18.34
CA VAL A 439 9.63 14.09 -18.60
C VAL A 439 10.64 15.09 -19.16
N GLY A 440 10.26 15.92 -20.16
CA GLY A 440 11.14 16.91 -20.77
C GLY A 440 11.79 17.85 -19.74
N ARG A 441 11.01 18.30 -18.74
CA ARG A 441 11.55 19.15 -17.66
C ARG A 441 12.55 18.44 -16.76
N ILE A 442 12.34 17.13 -16.54
CA ILE A 442 13.27 16.33 -15.73
C ILE A 442 14.56 16.07 -16.51
N ARG A 443 14.45 15.77 -17.82
CA ARG A 443 15.60 15.61 -18.70
C ARG A 443 16.43 16.90 -18.80
N GLU A 444 15.79 18.04 -19.05
CA GLU A 444 16.45 19.34 -19.04
C GLU A 444 17.20 19.60 -17.72
N ALA A 445 16.56 19.30 -16.57
CA ALA A 445 17.22 19.44 -15.29
C ALA A 445 18.44 18.53 -15.13
N ALA A 446 18.37 17.30 -15.64
CA ALA A 446 19.45 16.32 -15.54
C ALA A 446 20.58 16.58 -16.55
N GLU A 447 20.25 16.90 -17.81
CA GLU A 447 21.19 16.99 -18.94
C GLU A 447 21.77 18.39 -19.07
N ASP A 448 20.92 19.43 -19.01
CA ASP A 448 21.33 20.82 -19.29
C ASP A 448 21.71 21.59 -18.00
N LEU A 449 21.02 21.34 -16.89
CA LEU A 449 21.24 22.04 -15.61
C LEU A 449 22.11 21.23 -14.63
N GLY A 450 22.58 20.06 -15.02
CA GLY A 450 23.53 19.24 -14.26
C GLY A 450 22.97 18.61 -12.98
N ALA A 451 21.66 18.40 -12.86
CA ALA A 451 21.09 17.69 -11.72
C ALA A 451 21.50 16.21 -11.75
N ARG A 452 22.29 15.78 -10.76
CA ARG A 452 22.82 14.42 -10.68
C ARG A 452 22.11 13.54 -9.67
N ASP A 453 21.08 14.05 -9.01
CA ASP A 453 20.31 13.34 -7.98
C ASP A 453 18.84 13.79 -7.97
N ALA A 454 17.98 12.92 -7.45
CA ALA A 454 16.54 13.16 -7.41
C ALA A 454 16.16 14.40 -6.56
N ARG A 455 16.96 14.77 -5.56
CA ARG A 455 16.75 15.96 -4.74
C ARG A 455 16.99 17.24 -5.54
N THR A 456 18.08 17.29 -6.30
CA THR A 456 18.39 18.42 -7.17
C THR A 456 17.36 18.56 -8.28
N VAL A 457 16.94 17.44 -8.91
CA VAL A 457 15.81 17.45 -9.86
C VAL A 457 14.55 18.00 -9.23
N LYS A 458 14.22 17.58 -8.01
CA LYS A 458 13.06 18.10 -7.24
C LYS A 458 13.15 19.62 -7.04
N LEU A 459 14.31 20.15 -6.66
CA LEU A 459 14.51 21.59 -6.43
C LEU A 459 14.36 22.40 -7.73
N LEU A 460 14.82 21.88 -8.87
CA LEU A 460 14.77 22.56 -10.18
C LEU A 460 13.38 22.45 -10.86
N THR A 461 12.66 21.36 -10.61
CA THR A 461 11.42 21.04 -11.36
C THR A 461 10.16 21.01 -10.50
N ARG A 462 10.29 20.98 -9.18
CA ARG A 462 9.23 20.74 -8.18
C ARG A 462 8.69 19.31 -8.17
N ALA A 463 9.22 18.37 -9.00
CA ALA A 463 8.80 16.98 -8.98
C ALA A 463 8.95 16.37 -7.57
N GLY A 464 7.84 15.88 -7.01
CA GLY A 464 7.81 15.32 -5.65
C GLY A 464 7.57 16.34 -4.53
N MET A 465 7.26 17.62 -4.83
CA MET A 465 6.88 18.63 -3.83
C MET A 465 5.38 18.63 -3.51
N GLY A 466 4.55 18.03 -4.36
CA GLY A 466 3.10 18.05 -4.20
C GLY A 466 2.60 17.14 -3.07
N TRP A 467 1.28 17.03 -2.95
CA TRP A 467 0.58 16.37 -1.84
C TRP A 467 1.09 14.97 -1.50
N CYS A 468 1.39 14.13 -2.51
CA CYS A 468 1.92 12.78 -2.26
C CYS A 468 3.38 12.76 -1.80
N GLN A 469 4.03 13.91 -1.76
CA GLN A 469 5.41 14.06 -1.27
C GLN A 469 6.41 13.13 -1.99
N GLY A 470 6.23 12.89 -3.30
CA GLY A 470 7.12 12.05 -4.11
C GLY A 470 6.88 10.55 -4.02
N ARG A 471 5.92 10.08 -3.22
CA ARG A 471 5.60 8.64 -3.11
C ARG A 471 5.28 8.00 -4.46
N MET A 472 4.56 8.73 -5.31
CA MET A 472 4.18 8.24 -6.64
C MET A 472 5.31 8.42 -7.67
N CYS A 473 5.93 9.59 -7.71
CA CYS A 473 6.89 9.94 -8.78
C CYS A 473 8.35 9.69 -8.39
N GLY A 474 8.69 9.54 -7.12
CA GLY A 474 10.07 9.43 -6.65
C GLY A 474 10.91 8.37 -7.38
N PRO A 475 10.44 7.11 -7.50
CA PRO A 475 11.17 6.09 -8.25
C PRO A 475 11.39 6.43 -9.73
N ALA A 476 10.41 7.05 -10.38
CA ALA A 476 10.51 7.46 -11.77
C ALA A 476 11.47 8.66 -11.94
N VAL A 477 11.44 9.63 -11.03
CA VAL A 477 12.37 10.76 -11.01
C VAL A 477 13.81 10.29 -10.80
N ALA A 478 14.03 9.36 -9.86
CA ALA A 478 15.36 8.78 -9.62
C ALA A 478 15.88 8.07 -10.86
N ALA A 479 15.07 7.22 -11.51
CA ALA A 479 15.45 6.52 -12.73
C ALA A 479 15.77 7.47 -13.89
N LEU A 480 15.00 8.56 -14.06
CA LEU A 480 15.28 9.59 -15.08
C LEU A 480 16.54 10.41 -14.77
N ALA A 481 16.89 10.53 -13.50
CA ALA A 481 18.17 11.14 -13.07
C ALA A 481 19.35 10.15 -13.10
N GLY A 482 19.15 8.92 -13.59
CA GLY A 482 20.19 7.89 -13.64
C GLY A 482 20.60 7.34 -12.28
N GLN A 483 19.68 7.34 -11.31
CA GLN A 483 19.97 6.93 -9.94
C GLN A 483 19.06 5.80 -9.45
N GLU A 484 19.58 5.00 -8.51
CA GLU A 484 18.77 4.08 -7.73
C GLU A 484 17.88 4.86 -6.74
N PRO A 485 16.65 4.37 -6.49
CA PRO A 485 15.79 4.97 -5.48
C PRO A 485 16.45 4.93 -4.09
N THR A 486 16.42 6.05 -3.38
CA THR A 486 16.89 6.15 -2.00
C THR A 486 15.73 6.43 -1.07
N ALA A 487 15.85 6.00 0.20
CA ALA A 487 14.86 6.33 1.21
C ALA A 487 14.86 7.84 1.48
N ASP A 488 13.67 8.43 1.52
CA ASP A 488 13.51 9.84 1.89
C ASP A 488 13.70 10.03 3.41
N ARG A 489 14.39 11.09 3.81
CA ARG A 489 14.63 11.46 5.21
C ARG A 489 13.81 12.69 5.58
N ARG A 490 12.51 12.64 5.43
CA ARG A 490 11.64 13.75 5.82
C ARG A 490 11.35 13.71 7.30
N PRO A 491 11.20 14.88 7.95
CA PRO A 491 10.84 14.94 9.36
C PRO A 491 9.40 14.45 9.64
N PHE A 492 8.52 14.49 8.61
CA PHE A 492 7.12 14.11 8.73
C PHE A 492 6.75 13.03 7.74
N SER A 493 6.03 12.01 8.18
CA SER A 493 5.62 10.89 7.34
C SER A 493 4.43 11.21 6.42
N CYS A 494 3.67 12.27 6.70
CA CYS A 494 2.55 12.74 5.88
C CYS A 494 2.35 14.25 6.03
N PRO A 495 1.58 14.90 5.14
CA PRO A 495 1.17 16.29 5.33
C PRO A 495 0.38 16.46 6.63
N VAL A 496 0.64 17.55 7.35
CA VAL A 496 0.07 17.87 8.65
C VAL A 496 -0.43 19.31 8.66
N PRO A 497 -1.60 19.62 9.22
CA PRO A 497 -2.06 21.00 9.42
C PRO A 497 -1.08 21.79 10.28
N LEU A 498 -0.82 23.05 9.93
CA LEU A 498 0.13 23.91 10.67
C LEU A 498 -0.28 24.11 12.14
N ARG A 499 -1.57 24.10 12.44
CA ARG A 499 -2.08 24.19 13.81
C ARG A 499 -1.57 23.03 14.68
N ASP A 500 -1.54 21.80 14.11
CA ASP A 500 -1.14 20.59 14.83
C ASP A 500 0.39 20.56 15.06
N LEU A 501 1.15 21.20 14.15
CA LEU A 501 2.60 21.40 14.34
C LEU A 501 2.89 22.42 15.45
N ALA A 502 2.05 23.46 15.61
CA ALA A 502 2.21 24.48 16.63
C ALA A 502 1.94 23.94 18.05
N GLU A 503 1.20 22.85 18.17
CA GLU A 503 0.91 22.17 19.45
C GLU A 503 2.02 21.23 19.91
N LEU A 504 3.04 20.97 19.08
CA LEU A 504 4.19 20.17 19.50
C LEU A 504 4.94 20.90 20.62
N PRO A 505 5.27 20.19 21.71
CA PRO A 505 6.18 20.75 22.71
C PRO A 505 7.51 21.09 22.03
N ALA A 506 8.04 22.28 22.33
CA ALA A 506 9.36 22.66 21.86
C ALA A 506 10.37 21.60 22.35
N THR A 507 10.92 20.83 21.41
CA THR A 507 12.01 19.93 21.72
C THR A 507 13.25 20.81 21.93
N ASP A 508 13.81 20.79 23.12
CA ASP A 508 15.16 21.28 23.33
C ASP A 508 16.09 20.57 22.35
N ARG A 509 16.67 21.36 21.42
CA ARG A 509 17.57 20.88 20.36
C ARG A 509 18.92 20.54 20.93
#